data_f202813cf4dff29bbdcecf825354ef90
#
_entry.id   f202813cf4dff29bbdcecf825354ef90
#
_cell.length_a   1.000
_cell.length_b   1.000
_cell.length_c   1.000
_cell.angle_alpha   90.00
_cell.angle_beta   90.00
_cell.angle_gamma   90.00
#
_symmetry.space_group_name_H-M   'P 1'
#
loop_
_entity.id
_entity.type
_entity.pdbx_description
1 polymer ?
#
loop_
_entity_poly.entity_id
_entity_poly.type
_entity_poly.pdbx_seq_one_letter_code
_entity_poly.pdbx_strand_id
1 'polypeptide(L)'
;IDRVFAPDLQALRPHPGQGVSAANILALLEGSDLIQAGREGAVKRVQDAYSLRCAPQVHGAVRDTMAHALQVAKAELASAVDNPVITDDMRVESNGNFHGAPVAYVLDFLAIAAADLASMSERRTDRMLDPARNRDLHPFLADDPGVDSGHMIAQYTQAGIVSEMKRLAVPASVDSIPTSAMQEDHVSMGWSAARKLRRGIDGLGAVIGIEILTAARAIQMRGLEPSKPVADVIARMRQTIPGPGPGICLLYTSDA
;
A
#
# COMPACT_ATOMS: atom_id res chain seq x y z
N ILE A 1 -10.27 5.55 -17.90
CA ILE A 1 -9.16 5.05 -17.09
C ILE A 1 -8.70 3.64 -17.46
N ASP A 2 -9.63 2.75 -17.80
CA ASP A 2 -9.33 1.33 -18.07
C ASP A 2 -8.32 1.08 -19.18
N ARG A 3 -8.29 1.93 -20.22
CA ARG A 3 -7.32 1.82 -21.34
C ARG A 3 -5.86 1.88 -20.89
N VAL A 4 -5.53 2.57 -19.81
CA VAL A 4 -4.14 2.67 -19.33
C VAL A 4 -3.62 1.35 -18.74
N PHE A 5 -4.51 0.41 -18.46
CA PHE A 5 -4.19 -0.92 -17.93
C PHE A 5 -4.09 -1.99 -19.02
N ALA A 6 -4.28 -1.63 -20.29
CA ALA A 6 -4.28 -2.56 -21.41
C ALA A 6 -2.93 -3.31 -21.53
N PRO A 7 -2.96 -4.62 -21.86
CA PRO A 7 -1.75 -5.46 -21.90
C PRO A 7 -0.69 -4.98 -22.88
N ASP A 8 -1.10 -4.46 -24.04
CA ASP A 8 -0.22 -3.91 -25.08
C ASP A 8 0.61 -2.74 -24.56
N LEU A 9 0.02 -1.87 -23.71
CA LEU A 9 0.74 -0.77 -23.07
C LEU A 9 1.74 -1.27 -22.01
N GLN A 10 1.39 -2.31 -21.27
CA GLN A 10 2.30 -2.89 -20.27
C GLN A 10 3.48 -3.60 -20.93
N ALA A 11 3.28 -4.22 -22.10
CA ALA A 11 4.33 -4.89 -22.84
C ALA A 11 5.45 -3.96 -23.32
N LEU A 12 5.16 -2.66 -23.48
CA LEU A 12 6.17 -1.64 -23.85
C LEU A 12 7.18 -1.39 -22.71
N ARG A 13 6.86 -1.76 -21.48
CA ARG A 13 7.73 -1.64 -20.30
C ARG A 13 7.62 -2.92 -19.46
N PRO A 14 8.37 -3.98 -19.80
CA PRO A 14 8.10 -5.34 -19.39
C PRO A 14 8.62 -5.66 -17.95
N HIS A 15 8.23 -4.87 -16.96
CA HIS A 15 8.41 -5.21 -15.55
C HIS A 15 7.34 -6.23 -15.14
N PRO A 16 7.70 -7.39 -14.58
CA PRO A 16 6.75 -8.46 -14.26
C PRO A 16 5.62 -7.99 -13.35
N GLY A 17 5.96 -7.30 -12.26
CA GLY A 17 4.98 -6.78 -11.30
C GLY A 17 4.00 -5.77 -11.91
N GLN A 18 4.45 -4.97 -12.87
CA GLN A 18 3.60 -3.99 -13.58
C GLN A 18 2.51 -4.69 -14.38
N GLY A 19 2.89 -5.71 -15.16
CA GLY A 19 1.94 -6.49 -15.96
C GLY A 19 0.89 -7.19 -15.09
N VAL A 20 1.32 -7.83 -14.01
CA VAL A 20 0.43 -8.50 -13.04
C VAL A 20 -0.53 -7.47 -12.39
N SER A 21 -0.03 -6.31 -11.99
CA SER A 21 -0.86 -5.28 -11.36
C SER A 21 -1.92 -4.74 -12.32
N ALA A 22 -1.57 -4.49 -13.57
CA ALA A 22 -2.51 -4.03 -14.59
C ALA A 22 -3.59 -5.08 -14.89
N ALA A 23 -3.21 -6.34 -15.04
CA ALA A 23 -4.15 -7.45 -15.28
C ALA A 23 -5.15 -7.60 -14.12
N ASN A 24 -4.66 -7.53 -12.88
CA ASN A 24 -5.52 -7.60 -11.69
C ASN A 24 -6.52 -6.43 -11.64
N ILE A 25 -6.08 -5.21 -11.97
CA ILE A 25 -6.98 -4.04 -12.00
C ILE A 25 -8.05 -4.23 -13.08
N LEU A 26 -7.69 -4.68 -14.29
CA LEU A 26 -8.66 -4.94 -15.34
C LEU A 26 -9.71 -5.98 -14.93
N ALA A 27 -9.29 -7.07 -14.31
CA ALA A 27 -10.19 -8.10 -13.82
C ALA A 27 -11.17 -7.57 -12.74
N LEU A 28 -10.70 -6.65 -11.88
CA LEU A 28 -11.55 -5.99 -10.90
C LEU A 28 -12.53 -4.98 -11.50
N LEU A 29 -12.28 -4.48 -12.69
CA LEU A 29 -13.14 -3.50 -13.38
C LEU A 29 -14.17 -4.16 -14.31
N GLU A 30 -14.01 -5.43 -14.64
CA GLU A 30 -14.86 -6.15 -15.59
C GLU A 30 -16.30 -6.23 -15.10
N GLY A 31 -17.25 -5.90 -15.98
CA GLY A 31 -18.69 -5.93 -15.67
C GLY A 31 -19.18 -4.79 -14.77
N SER A 32 -18.40 -3.72 -14.58
CA SER A 32 -18.80 -2.56 -13.76
C SER A 32 -19.60 -1.54 -14.56
N ASP A 33 -20.80 -1.20 -14.10
CA ASP A 33 -21.61 -0.11 -14.67
C ASP A 33 -20.95 1.25 -14.52
N LEU A 34 -20.12 1.43 -13.46
CA LEU A 34 -19.33 2.64 -13.28
C LEU A 34 -18.32 2.86 -14.42
N ILE A 35 -17.69 1.78 -14.90
CA ILE A 35 -16.78 1.85 -16.03
C ILE A 35 -17.52 2.12 -17.33
N GLN A 36 -18.67 1.48 -17.54
CA GLN A 36 -19.51 1.70 -18.70
C GLN A 36 -20.00 3.15 -18.76
N ALA A 37 -20.56 3.67 -17.67
CA ALA A 37 -20.98 5.07 -17.57
C ALA A 37 -19.82 6.05 -17.80
N GLY A 38 -18.61 5.70 -17.32
CA GLY A 38 -17.40 6.49 -17.57
C GLY A 38 -16.96 6.52 -19.03
N ARG A 39 -17.20 5.45 -19.80
CA ARG A 39 -16.92 5.39 -21.25
C ARG A 39 -17.92 6.20 -22.06
N GLU A 40 -19.19 6.17 -21.67
CA GLU A 40 -20.32 6.83 -22.34
C GLU A 40 -20.48 8.29 -21.92
N GLY A 41 -19.96 8.66 -20.76
CA GLY A 41 -20.17 9.97 -20.14
C GLY A 41 -19.57 11.15 -20.90
N ALA A 42 -20.27 12.30 -20.80
CA ALA A 42 -19.92 13.55 -21.47
C ALA A 42 -18.63 14.21 -20.93
N VAL A 43 -18.19 13.86 -19.72
CA VAL A 43 -17.00 14.45 -19.08
C VAL A 43 -15.77 13.67 -19.50
N LYS A 44 -15.15 14.09 -20.57
CA LYS A 44 -13.87 13.53 -21.04
C LYS A 44 -12.72 14.29 -20.40
N ARG A 45 -12.05 13.68 -19.43
CA ARG A 45 -10.71 14.15 -19.02
C ARG A 45 -9.72 13.74 -20.09
N VAL A 46 -8.75 14.61 -20.37
CA VAL A 46 -7.64 14.26 -21.27
C VAL A 46 -6.81 13.14 -20.64
N GLN A 47 -6.57 13.21 -19.33
CA GLN A 47 -5.81 12.23 -18.58
C GLN A 47 -6.32 12.13 -17.14
N ASP A 48 -6.23 10.93 -16.56
CA ASP A 48 -6.47 10.71 -15.13
C ASP A 48 -5.24 11.08 -14.29
N ALA A 49 -5.44 11.28 -12.98
CA ALA A 49 -4.36 11.56 -12.05
C ALA A 49 -3.39 10.36 -11.94
N TYR A 50 -2.15 10.61 -11.57
CA TYR A 50 -1.11 9.59 -11.44
C TYR A 50 -1.45 8.53 -10.38
N SER A 51 -2.13 8.91 -9.29
CA SER A 51 -2.59 7.97 -8.27
C SER A 51 -3.55 6.89 -8.81
N LEU A 52 -4.14 7.11 -9.97
CA LEU A 52 -4.97 6.15 -10.71
C LEU A 52 -4.22 5.60 -11.93
N ARG A 53 -3.75 6.48 -12.82
CA ARG A 53 -3.15 6.13 -14.11
C ARG A 53 -1.83 5.37 -13.97
N CYS A 54 -1.01 5.72 -12.96
CA CYS A 54 0.29 5.10 -12.70
C CYS A 54 0.22 3.96 -11.67
N ALA A 55 -0.98 3.48 -11.31
CA ALA A 55 -1.13 2.37 -10.37
C ALA A 55 -0.38 1.11 -10.80
N PRO A 56 -0.39 0.65 -12.07
CA PRO A 56 0.40 -0.52 -12.48
C PRO A 56 1.90 -0.36 -12.23
N GLN A 57 2.45 0.82 -12.51
CA GLN A 57 3.87 1.10 -12.38
C GLN A 57 4.32 1.08 -10.91
N VAL A 58 3.56 1.73 -10.02
CA VAL A 58 3.90 1.80 -8.58
C VAL A 58 3.63 0.48 -7.88
N HIS A 59 2.43 -0.08 -8.04
CA HIS A 59 2.10 -1.38 -7.44
C HIS A 59 2.97 -2.51 -8.01
N GLY A 60 3.35 -2.40 -9.29
CA GLY A 60 4.29 -3.32 -9.93
C GLY A 60 5.68 -3.25 -9.33
N ALA A 61 6.22 -2.06 -9.14
CA ALA A 61 7.52 -1.87 -8.50
C ALA A 61 7.54 -2.47 -7.07
N VAL A 62 6.45 -2.31 -6.31
CA VAL A 62 6.33 -2.93 -4.98
C VAL A 62 6.33 -4.45 -5.07
N ARG A 63 5.62 -5.05 -6.04
CA ARG A 63 5.63 -6.52 -6.25
C ARG A 63 7.02 -7.02 -6.57
N ASP A 64 7.75 -6.34 -7.44
CA ASP A 64 9.12 -6.71 -7.82
C ASP A 64 10.09 -6.55 -6.63
N THR A 65 9.92 -5.51 -5.82
CA THR A 65 10.66 -5.33 -4.55
C THR A 65 10.37 -6.45 -3.56
N MET A 66 9.10 -6.84 -3.41
CA MET A 66 8.73 -7.97 -2.54
C MET A 66 9.33 -9.29 -3.04
N ALA A 67 9.35 -9.53 -4.36
CA ALA A 67 9.96 -10.72 -4.94
C ALA A 67 11.47 -10.78 -4.65
N HIS A 68 12.18 -9.66 -4.79
CA HIS A 68 13.59 -9.55 -4.44
C HIS A 68 13.83 -9.80 -2.93
N ALA A 69 13.05 -9.15 -2.05
CA ALA A 69 13.16 -9.35 -0.62
C ALA A 69 12.91 -10.81 -0.20
N LEU A 70 11.95 -11.48 -0.85
CA LEU A 70 11.68 -12.89 -0.62
C LEU A 70 12.86 -13.79 -1.03
N GLN A 71 13.55 -13.48 -2.12
CA GLN A 71 14.77 -14.21 -2.54
C GLN A 71 15.88 -14.09 -1.47
N VAL A 72 16.11 -12.87 -0.96
CA VAL A 72 17.10 -12.64 0.12
C VAL A 72 16.70 -13.40 1.39
N ALA A 73 15.43 -13.31 1.80
CA ALA A 73 14.95 -14.01 2.99
C ALA A 73 15.08 -15.55 2.87
N LYS A 74 14.82 -16.12 1.68
CA LYS A 74 15.00 -17.57 1.42
C LYS A 74 16.48 -17.97 1.49
N ALA A 75 17.39 -17.15 0.97
CA ALA A 75 18.82 -17.42 1.05
C ALA A 75 19.29 -17.42 2.52
N GLU A 76 18.84 -16.42 3.29
CA GLU A 76 19.18 -16.30 4.71
C GLU A 76 18.65 -17.46 5.55
N LEU A 77 17.42 -17.90 5.30
CA LEU A 77 16.82 -19.04 5.99
C LEU A 77 17.53 -20.38 5.70
N ALA A 78 18.25 -20.48 4.58
CA ALA A 78 19.03 -21.67 4.20
C ALA A 78 20.49 -21.57 4.62
N SER A 79 20.92 -20.48 5.24
CA SER A 79 22.33 -20.20 5.53
C SER A 79 22.73 -20.63 6.94
N ALA A 80 24.00 -21.03 7.10
CA ALA A 80 24.66 -21.14 8.39
C ALA A 80 25.21 -19.75 8.77
N VAL A 81 24.57 -19.12 9.75
CA VAL A 81 24.78 -17.69 10.09
C VAL A 81 25.49 -17.46 11.42
N ASP A 82 26.05 -18.51 12.01
CA ASP A 82 26.73 -18.39 13.31
C ASP A 82 28.25 -18.21 13.17
N ASN A 83 28.91 -17.83 14.24
CA ASN A 83 30.36 -17.72 14.39
C ASN A 83 30.79 -18.27 15.76
N PRO A 84 31.70 -19.28 15.79
CA PRO A 84 32.25 -19.99 14.64
C PRO A 84 31.24 -20.94 13.96
N VAL A 85 31.54 -21.35 12.72
CA VAL A 85 30.80 -22.42 12.04
C VAL A 85 31.64 -23.70 12.06
N ILE A 86 30.93 -24.85 11.94
CA ILE A 86 31.55 -26.16 11.68
C ILE A 86 31.28 -26.48 10.22
N THR A 87 32.35 -26.72 9.47
CA THR A 87 32.30 -27.06 8.05
C THR A 87 32.00 -28.56 7.87
N ASP A 88 31.64 -28.99 6.66
CA ASP A 88 31.31 -30.38 6.35
C ASP A 88 32.53 -31.33 6.62
N ASP A 89 33.75 -30.85 6.50
CA ASP A 89 34.99 -31.54 6.82
C ASP A 89 35.41 -31.39 8.29
N MET A 90 34.48 -30.99 9.17
CA MET A 90 34.63 -30.87 10.62
C MET A 90 35.64 -29.84 11.09
N ARG A 91 36.01 -28.86 10.30
CA ARG A 91 36.82 -27.72 10.77
C ARG A 91 35.96 -26.71 11.52
N VAL A 92 36.50 -26.10 12.54
CA VAL A 92 35.90 -24.98 13.27
C VAL A 92 36.51 -23.69 12.74
N GLU A 93 35.70 -22.88 12.06
CA GLU A 93 36.19 -21.68 11.38
C GLU A 93 35.47 -20.42 11.85
N SER A 94 36.23 -19.35 12.07
CA SER A 94 35.71 -18.02 12.29
C SER A 94 35.28 -17.39 10.96
N ASN A 95 34.14 -16.69 10.98
CA ASN A 95 33.55 -16.09 9.77
C ASN A 95 32.71 -14.86 10.08
N GLY A 96 32.14 -14.23 9.06
CA GLY A 96 31.25 -13.06 9.14
C GLY A 96 29.81 -13.32 8.72
N ASN A 97 29.35 -14.58 8.60
CA ASN A 97 28.03 -14.93 8.10
C ASN A 97 26.87 -14.47 9.02
N PHE A 98 27.19 -14.09 10.24
CA PHE A 98 26.24 -13.49 11.20
C PHE A 98 25.83 -12.06 10.82
N HIS A 99 26.51 -11.40 9.88
CA HIS A 99 26.24 -10.00 9.56
C HIS A 99 24.94 -9.82 8.78
N GLY A 100 23.92 -9.26 9.43
CA GLY A 100 22.55 -9.16 8.91
C GLY A 100 22.31 -8.07 7.86
N ALA A 101 23.34 -7.53 7.19
CA ALA A 101 23.17 -6.48 6.18
C ALA A 101 22.23 -6.87 5.01
N PRO A 102 22.30 -8.10 4.46
CA PRO A 102 21.39 -8.46 3.36
C PRO A 102 19.93 -8.32 3.73
N VAL A 103 19.54 -8.75 4.93
CA VAL A 103 18.17 -8.64 5.44
C VAL A 103 17.84 -7.19 5.78
N ALA A 104 18.77 -6.45 6.41
CA ALA A 104 18.57 -5.05 6.76
C ALA A 104 18.21 -4.19 5.55
N TYR A 105 18.91 -4.36 4.44
CA TYR A 105 18.70 -3.59 3.21
C TYR A 105 17.31 -3.84 2.61
N VAL A 106 16.89 -5.10 2.49
CA VAL A 106 15.58 -5.42 1.90
C VAL A 106 14.42 -5.03 2.81
N LEU A 107 14.60 -5.01 4.14
CA LEU A 107 13.58 -4.52 5.08
C LEU A 107 13.37 -3.00 4.92
N ASP A 108 14.44 -2.22 4.79
CA ASP A 108 14.31 -0.79 4.52
C ASP A 108 13.74 -0.53 3.10
N PHE A 109 14.12 -1.32 2.11
CA PHE A 109 13.55 -1.19 0.76
C PHE A 109 12.03 -1.47 0.78
N LEU A 110 11.57 -2.47 1.53
CA LEU A 110 10.14 -2.72 1.72
C LEU A 110 9.43 -1.58 2.49
N ALA A 111 10.10 -0.94 3.44
CA ALA A 111 9.53 0.20 4.16
C ALA A 111 9.31 1.41 3.23
N ILE A 112 10.23 1.67 2.30
CA ILE A 112 10.08 2.69 1.25
C ILE A 112 8.88 2.36 0.37
N ALA A 113 8.80 1.12 -0.12
CA ALA A 113 7.71 0.65 -0.97
C ALA A 113 6.33 0.76 -0.28
N ALA A 114 6.24 0.40 1.00
CA ALA A 114 5.02 0.50 1.79
C ALA A 114 4.57 1.96 1.98
N ALA A 115 5.51 2.87 2.25
CA ALA A 115 5.21 4.29 2.42
C ALA A 115 4.74 4.96 1.12
N ASP A 116 5.29 4.56 -0.03
CA ASP A 116 4.88 5.05 -1.34
C ASP A 116 3.46 4.57 -1.69
N LEU A 117 3.15 3.28 -1.47
CA LEU A 117 1.79 2.75 -1.61
C LEU A 117 0.78 3.49 -0.74
N ALA A 118 1.12 3.72 0.53
CA ALA A 118 0.27 4.45 1.45
C ALA A 118 0.01 5.89 0.98
N SER A 119 1.04 6.56 0.48
CA SER A 119 0.94 7.90 -0.09
C SER A 119 0.02 7.93 -1.31
N MET A 120 0.13 6.94 -2.21
CA MET A 120 -0.73 6.83 -3.38
C MET A 120 -2.20 6.54 -2.99
N SER A 121 -2.42 5.67 -2.02
CA SER A 121 -3.74 5.35 -1.48
C SER A 121 -4.43 6.59 -0.89
N GLU A 122 -3.71 7.35 -0.06
CA GLU A 122 -4.21 8.59 0.52
C GLU A 122 -4.57 9.63 -0.55
N ARG A 123 -3.77 9.78 -1.62
CA ARG A 123 -4.11 10.67 -2.74
C ARG A 123 -5.39 10.26 -3.47
N ARG A 124 -5.72 8.97 -3.54
CA ARG A 124 -7.00 8.51 -4.11
C ARG A 124 -8.17 8.84 -3.18
N THR A 125 -8.00 8.68 -1.87
CA THR A 125 -9.00 9.08 -0.87
C THR A 125 -9.28 10.58 -0.93
N ASP A 126 -8.25 11.42 -0.83
CA ASP A 126 -8.37 12.87 -0.94
C ASP A 126 -9.11 13.29 -2.21
N ARG A 127 -8.83 12.62 -3.33
CA ARG A 127 -9.48 12.89 -4.60
C ARG A 127 -10.98 12.57 -4.60
N MET A 128 -11.41 11.53 -3.90
CA MET A 128 -12.84 11.20 -3.76
C MET A 128 -13.59 12.21 -2.90
N LEU A 129 -12.92 12.88 -1.98
CA LEU A 129 -13.51 13.83 -1.04
C LEU A 129 -13.61 15.26 -1.59
N ASP A 130 -12.86 15.60 -2.64
CA ASP A 130 -12.82 16.94 -3.22
C ASP A 130 -13.85 17.07 -4.36
N PRO A 131 -14.87 17.93 -4.22
CA PRO A 131 -15.90 18.11 -5.25
C PRO A 131 -15.35 18.60 -6.59
N ALA A 132 -14.22 19.32 -6.61
CA ALA A 132 -13.56 19.72 -7.85
C ALA A 132 -13.00 18.53 -8.65
N ARG A 133 -12.84 17.38 -8.03
CA ARG A 133 -12.17 16.21 -8.61
C ARG A 133 -12.99 14.92 -8.61
N ASN A 134 -14.05 14.84 -7.79
CA ASN A 134 -14.85 13.62 -7.56
C ASN A 134 -16.04 13.46 -8.50
N ARG A 135 -16.21 14.36 -9.49
CA ARG A 135 -17.28 14.30 -10.50
C ARG A 135 -18.68 14.32 -9.86
N ASP A 136 -19.04 15.43 -9.27
CA ASP A 136 -20.38 15.73 -8.75
C ASP A 136 -20.85 14.86 -7.55
N LEU A 137 -19.93 14.23 -6.85
CA LEU A 137 -20.20 13.71 -5.52
C LEU A 137 -20.17 14.85 -4.50
N HIS A 138 -20.91 14.68 -3.40
CA HIS A 138 -20.91 15.69 -2.33
C HIS A 138 -19.51 15.88 -1.73
N PRO A 139 -19.18 17.10 -1.26
CA PRO A 139 -17.97 17.37 -0.50
C PRO A 139 -17.81 16.37 0.64
N PHE A 140 -16.61 15.83 0.80
CA PHE A 140 -16.25 14.82 1.82
C PHE A 140 -17.13 13.55 1.80
N LEU A 141 -17.94 13.32 0.76
CA LEU A 141 -18.96 12.27 0.67
C LEU A 141 -19.98 12.36 1.82
N ALA A 142 -20.29 13.58 2.26
CA ALA A 142 -21.30 13.86 3.25
C ALA A 142 -22.71 13.67 2.68
N ASP A 143 -23.67 13.27 3.51
CA ASP A 143 -25.10 13.22 3.12
C ASP A 143 -25.67 14.63 3.03
N ASP A 144 -25.36 15.46 4.03
CA ASP A 144 -25.76 16.88 4.10
C ASP A 144 -24.52 17.76 4.32
N PRO A 145 -23.82 18.16 3.22
CA PRO A 145 -22.62 18.98 3.31
C PRO A 145 -22.87 20.31 4.05
N GLY A 146 -22.03 20.57 5.04
CA GLY A 146 -22.15 21.72 5.93
C GLY A 146 -22.86 21.43 7.26
N VAL A 147 -23.62 20.33 7.33
CA VAL A 147 -24.19 19.78 8.56
C VAL A 147 -23.36 18.59 9.06
N ASP A 148 -23.05 17.66 8.16
CA ASP A 148 -22.15 16.54 8.47
C ASP A 148 -20.80 16.69 7.76
N SER A 149 -19.76 16.11 8.35
CA SER A 149 -18.39 16.17 7.83
C SER A 149 -18.00 14.97 6.95
N GLY A 150 -18.93 14.03 6.74
CA GLY A 150 -18.67 12.83 5.94
C GLY A 150 -17.38 12.11 6.34
N HIS A 151 -16.51 11.81 5.39
CA HIS A 151 -15.25 11.11 5.58
C HIS A 151 -14.04 12.05 5.79
N MET A 152 -14.25 13.33 6.09
CA MET A 152 -13.16 14.32 6.27
C MET A 152 -12.14 13.86 7.32
N ILE A 153 -12.58 13.46 8.51
CA ILE A 153 -11.70 13.05 9.61
C ILE A 153 -11.02 11.69 9.33
N ALA A 154 -11.66 10.80 8.59
CA ALA A 154 -11.03 9.57 8.14
C ALA A 154 -9.80 9.85 7.24
N GLN A 155 -9.90 10.82 6.32
CA GLN A 155 -8.77 11.26 5.51
C GLN A 155 -7.69 11.96 6.35
N TYR A 156 -8.03 12.75 7.37
CA TYR A 156 -7.06 13.33 8.29
C TYR A 156 -6.25 12.24 9.02
N THR A 157 -6.93 11.21 9.49
CA THR A 157 -6.30 10.04 10.11
C THR A 157 -5.35 9.35 9.13
N GLN A 158 -5.79 9.13 7.89
CA GLN A 158 -5.00 8.53 6.84
C GLN A 158 -3.75 9.37 6.53
N ALA A 159 -3.88 10.68 6.41
CA ALA A 159 -2.77 11.62 6.15
C ALA A 159 -1.75 11.61 7.31
N GLY A 160 -2.21 11.55 8.56
CA GLY A 160 -1.36 11.43 9.74
C GLY A 160 -0.53 10.14 9.74
N ILE A 161 -1.17 9.00 9.43
CA ILE A 161 -0.49 7.71 9.31
C ILE A 161 0.54 7.73 8.17
N VAL A 162 0.19 8.27 7.01
CA VAL A 162 1.12 8.40 5.87
C VAL A 162 2.31 9.26 6.23
N SER A 163 2.11 10.36 6.95
CA SER A 163 3.21 11.21 7.44
C SER A 163 4.18 10.44 8.35
N GLU A 164 3.66 9.59 9.26
CA GLU A 164 4.49 8.73 10.09
C GLU A 164 5.24 7.69 9.25
N MET A 165 4.55 7.01 8.33
CA MET A 165 5.16 6.00 7.45
C MET A 165 6.32 6.56 6.64
N LYS A 166 6.25 7.80 6.16
CA LYS A 166 7.37 8.48 5.47
C LYS A 166 8.60 8.60 6.36
N ARG A 167 8.44 8.86 7.66
CA ARG A 167 9.55 8.89 8.61
C ARG A 167 10.09 7.49 8.90
N LEU A 168 9.21 6.49 9.00
CA LEU A 168 9.60 5.09 9.16
C LEU A 168 10.33 4.54 7.92
N ALA A 169 10.15 5.14 6.76
CA ALA A 169 10.84 4.76 5.52
C ALA A 169 12.27 5.28 5.40
N VAL A 170 12.71 6.18 6.29
CA VAL A 170 14.13 6.58 6.35
C VAL A 170 14.97 5.36 6.70
N PRO A 171 15.98 4.96 5.88
CA PRO A 171 16.71 3.72 6.11
C PRO A 171 17.42 3.68 7.46
N ALA A 172 17.28 2.59 8.21
CA ALA A 172 18.05 2.30 9.40
C ALA A 172 19.35 1.58 9.05
N SER A 173 19.38 0.87 7.93
CA SER A 173 20.52 0.07 7.48
C SER A 173 21.73 0.89 7.03
N VAL A 174 21.60 2.21 6.91
CA VAL A 174 22.72 3.14 6.66
C VAL A 174 23.53 3.44 7.92
N ASP A 175 22.99 3.11 9.10
CA ASP A 175 23.58 3.39 10.40
C ASP A 175 24.41 2.20 10.90
N SER A 176 25.39 2.48 11.73
CA SER A 176 26.18 1.48 12.44
C SER A 176 26.73 2.08 13.74
N ILE A 177 26.74 1.28 14.80
CA ILE A 177 27.25 1.70 16.11
C ILE A 177 28.28 0.66 16.57
N PRO A 178 29.54 1.05 16.82
CA PRO A 178 30.55 0.11 17.31
C PRO A 178 30.19 -0.49 18.66
N THR A 179 30.40 -1.78 18.79
CA THR A 179 30.20 -2.55 20.02
C THR A 179 31.39 -3.42 20.34
N SER A 180 31.39 -4.16 21.48
CA SER A 180 32.43 -5.10 21.91
C SER A 180 33.82 -4.49 21.85
N ALA A 181 34.01 -3.31 22.47
CA ALA A 181 35.26 -2.58 22.49
C ALA A 181 35.91 -2.38 21.10
N MET A 182 35.09 -2.01 20.12
CA MET A 182 35.47 -1.77 18.71
C MET A 182 35.79 -3.04 17.90
N GLN A 183 35.67 -4.23 18.46
CA GLN A 183 35.82 -5.47 17.69
C GLN A 183 34.67 -5.60 16.65
N GLU A 184 33.48 -5.16 17.04
CA GLU A 184 32.30 -5.06 16.17
C GLU A 184 32.17 -3.62 15.70
N ASP A 185 33.11 -3.15 14.90
CA ASP A 185 33.23 -1.76 14.45
C ASP A 185 32.24 -1.38 13.36
N HIS A 186 31.63 -2.38 12.74
CA HIS A 186 30.55 -2.22 11.74
C HIS A 186 29.49 -3.30 11.92
N VAL A 187 28.33 -2.93 12.45
CA VAL A 187 27.19 -3.83 12.70
C VAL A 187 26.00 -3.46 11.81
N SER A 188 25.14 -4.43 11.51
CA SER A 188 23.88 -4.16 10.82
C SER A 188 22.84 -3.62 11.79
N MET A 189 22.03 -2.66 11.34
CA MET A 189 20.87 -2.14 12.07
C MET A 189 19.57 -2.82 11.61
N GLY A 190 19.64 -4.10 11.24
CA GLY A 190 18.52 -4.89 10.72
C GLY A 190 17.34 -5.00 11.67
N TRP A 191 17.61 -5.07 13.00
CA TRP A 191 16.53 -5.07 13.99
C TRP A 191 15.72 -3.77 13.97
N SER A 192 16.38 -2.63 13.83
CA SER A 192 15.71 -1.33 13.70
C SER A 192 14.91 -1.25 12.40
N ALA A 193 15.47 -1.72 11.27
CA ALA A 193 14.77 -1.81 9.99
C ALA A 193 13.51 -2.67 10.09
N ALA A 194 13.60 -3.85 10.73
CA ALA A 194 12.47 -4.76 10.93
C ALA A 194 11.33 -4.13 11.75
N ARG A 195 11.67 -3.48 12.87
CA ARG A 195 10.68 -2.81 13.73
C ARG A 195 9.96 -1.66 13.02
N LYS A 196 10.70 -0.88 12.23
CA LYS A 196 10.14 0.22 11.42
C LYS A 196 9.20 -0.32 10.35
N LEU A 197 9.63 -1.34 9.60
CA LEU A 197 8.83 -1.98 8.57
C LEU A 197 7.55 -2.57 9.17
N ARG A 198 7.61 -3.25 10.32
CA ARG A 198 6.42 -3.81 10.99
C ARG A 198 5.38 -2.74 11.26
N ARG A 199 5.79 -1.61 11.86
CA ARG A 199 4.90 -0.46 12.09
C ARG A 199 4.37 0.14 10.78
N GLY A 200 5.22 0.20 9.75
CA GLY A 200 4.83 0.65 8.42
C GLY A 200 3.76 -0.24 7.78
N ILE A 201 3.85 -1.56 7.93
CA ILE A 201 2.85 -2.51 7.43
C ILE A 201 1.51 -2.35 8.16
N ASP A 202 1.54 -2.19 9.48
CA ASP A 202 0.32 -1.94 10.26
C ASP A 202 -0.35 -0.64 9.82
N GLY A 203 0.45 0.42 9.61
CA GLY A 203 -0.02 1.69 9.06
C GLY A 203 -0.59 1.57 7.64
N LEU A 204 0.05 0.81 6.75
CA LEU A 204 -0.44 0.56 5.40
C LEU A 204 -1.80 -0.14 5.43
N GLY A 205 -1.99 -1.11 6.31
CA GLY A 205 -3.27 -1.79 6.50
C GLY A 205 -4.40 -0.81 6.85
N ALA A 206 -4.15 0.09 7.81
CA ALA A 206 -5.11 1.12 8.19
C ALA A 206 -5.41 2.12 7.05
N VAL A 207 -4.37 2.57 6.32
CA VAL A 207 -4.51 3.48 5.17
C VAL A 207 -5.38 2.86 4.07
N ILE A 208 -5.14 1.59 3.72
CA ILE A 208 -5.94 0.86 2.72
C ILE A 208 -7.37 0.65 3.22
N GLY A 209 -7.56 0.33 4.50
CA GLY A 209 -8.89 0.19 5.09
C GLY A 209 -9.73 1.46 4.96
N ILE A 210 -9.14 2.63 5.21
CA ILE A 210 -9.79 3.93 5.04
C ILE A 210 -10.13 4.18 3.56
N GLU A 211 -9.22 3.86 2.63
CA GLU A 211 -9.48 4.00 1.19
C GLU A 211 -10.66 3.12 0.75
N ILE A 212 -10.69 1.85 1.16
CA ILE A 212 -11.79 0.92 0.83
C ILE A 212 -13.13 1.44 1.36
N LEU A 213 -13.15 1.90 2.61
CA LEU A 213 -14.35 2.45 3.23
C LEU A 213 -14.87 3.69 2.48
N THR A 214 -13.97 4.59 2.12
CA THR A 214 -14.29 5.82 1.39
C THR A 214 -14.74 5.52 -0.04
N ALA A 215 -14.08 4.58 -0.73
CA ALA A 215 -14.47 4.15 -2.07
C ALA A 215 -15.86 3.47 -2.09
N ALA A 216 -16.14 2.64 -1.09
CA ALA A 216 -17.46 2.02 -0.94
C ALA A 216 -18.56 3.08 -0.78
N ARG A 217 -18.31 4.12 0.02
CA ARG A 217 -19.23 5.25 0.18
C ARG A 217 -19.44 6.00 -1.14
N ALA A 218 -18.36 6.29 -1.87
CA ALA A 218 -18.44 6.96 -3.17
C ALA A 218 -19.26 6.15 -4.20
N ILE A 219 -19.08 4.83 -4.22
CA ILE A 219 -19.86 3.92 -5.09
C ILE A 219 -21.34 3.96 -4.71
N GLN A 220 -21.68 3.87 -3.42
CA GLN A 220 -23.06 3.97 -2.94
C GLN A 220 -23.72 5.28 -3.35
N MET A 221 -23.03 6.41 -3.23
CA MET A 221 -23.55 7.72 -3.64
C MET A 221 -23.76 7.83 -5.16
N ARG A 222 -22.99 7.09 -5.96
CA ARG A 222 -23.17 7.01 -7.43
C ARG A 222 -24.43 6.27 -7.83
N GLY A 223 -24.91 5.33 -7.02
CA GLY A 223 -26.09 4.51 -7.34
C GLY A 223 -25.90 3.63 -8.57
N LEU A 224 -24.67 3.27 -8.93
CA LEU A 224 -24.32 2.37 -10.02
C LEU A 224 -23.69 1.10 -9.49
N GLU A 225 -23.93 -0.01 -10.16
CA GLU A 225 -23.38 -1.31 -9.72
C GLU A 225 -21.88 -1.40 -10.01
N PRO A 226 -21.06 -1.72 -8.99
CA PRO A 226 -19.67 -2.06 -9.21
C PRO A 226 -19.57 -3.46 -9.85
N SER A 227 -18.36 -3.84 -10.27
CA SER A 227 -18.09 -5.22 -10.65
C SER A 227 -18.36 -6.20 -9.50
N LYS A 228 -18.64 -7.46 -9.83
CA LYS A 228 -18.94 -8.47 -8.79
C LYS A 228 -17.80 -8.61 -7.73
N PRO A 229 -16.50 -8.70 -8.08
CA PRO A 229 -15.45 -8.77 -7.07
C PRO A 229 -15.43 -7.55 -6.14
N VAL A 230 -15.70 -6.36 -6.66
CA VAL A 230 -15.76 -5.13 -5.85
C VAL A 230 -17.01 -5.14 -4.96
N ALA A 231 -18.16 -5.57 -5.47
CA ALA A 231 -19.38 -5.75 -4.67
C ALA A 231 -19.16 -6.73 -3.50
N ASP A 232 -18.48 -7.86 -3.75
CA ASP A 232 -18.18 -8.85 -2.72
C ASP A 232 -17.27 -8.28 -1.60
N VAL A 233 -16.28 -7.46 -1.95
CA VAL A 233 -15.44 -6.74 -0.97
C VAL A 233 -16.26 -5.77 -0.13
N ILE A 234 -17.12 -4.99 -0.76
CA ILE A 234 -18.03 -4.04 -0.07
C ILE A 234 -18.96 -4.81 0.87
N ALA A 235 -19.60 -5.89 0.39
CA ALA A 235 -20.49 -6.71 1.19
C ALA A 235 -19.80 -7.30 2.42
N ARG A 236 -18.58 -7.81 2.26
CA ARG A 236 -17.76 -8.33 3.37
C ARG A 236 -17.41 -7.23 4.38
N MET A 237 -16.99 -6.06 3.91
CA MET A 237 -16.68 -4.93 4.79
C MET A 237 -17.91 -4.51 5.60
N ARG A 238 -19.11 -4.49 4.97
CA ARG A 238 -20.37 -4.09 5.62
C ARG A 238 -20.85 -5.06 6.70
N GLN A 239 -20.34 -6.28 6.74
CA GLN A 239 -20.61 -7.20 7.85
C GLN A 239 -19.98 -6.74 9.17
N THR A 240 -18.85 -6.02 9.11
CA THR A 240 -18.12 -5.54 10.28
C THR A 240 -18.35 -4.05 10.51
N ILE A 241 -18.40 -3.28 9.42
CA ILE A 241 -18.59 -1.82 9.46
C ILE A 241 -19.93 -1.52 8.77
N PRO A 242 -21.02 -1.34 9.52
CA PRO A 242 -22.31 -0.96 8.93
C PRO A 242 -22.18 0.36 8.17
N GLY A 243 -23.04 0.59 7.20
CA GLY A 243 -23.04 1.82 6.41
C GLY A 243 -23.12 3.06 7.30
N PRO A 244 -22.41 4.13 6.99
CA PRO A 244 -22.59 5.39 7.69
C PRO A 244 -24.02 5.86 7.48
N GLY A 245 -24.79 5.99 8.55
CA GLY A 245 -25.99 6.78 8.57
C GLY A 245 -25.63 8.26 8.72
N PRO A 246 -26.56 9.18 8.46
CA PRO A 246 -26.34 10.59 8.72
C PRO A 246 -25.88 10.80 10.17
N GLY A 247 -24.78 11.51 10.34
CA GLY A 247 -24.26 11.88 11.67
C GLY A 247 -23.59 10.77 12.49
N ILE A 248 -23.37 9.58 11.95
CA ILE A 248 -22.61 8.54 12.66
C ILE A 248 -21.11 8.79 12.49
N CYS A 249 -20.47 9.19 13.57
CA CYS A 249 -19.02 9.25 13.64
C CYS A 249 -18.44 7.83 13.56
N LEU A 250 -17.67 7.54 12.52
CA LEU A 250 -17.04 6.23 12.30
C LEU A 250 -16.15 5.77 13.47
N LEU A 251 -15.70 6.71 14.32
CA LEU A 251 -14.88 6.44 15.48
C LEU A 251 -15.66 5.84 16.68
N TYR A 252 -16.98 5.98 16.69
CA TYR A 252 -17.82 5.46 17.79
C TYR A 252 -18.43 4.08 17.51
N THR A 253 -18.19 3.51 16.33
CA THR A 253 -18.71 2.18 15.98
C THR A 253 -17.71 1.04 16.20
N SER A 254 -16.53 1.34 16.73
CA SER A 254 -15.51 0.35 17.12
C SER A 254 -15.45 0.19 18.64
N ASP A 255 -16.58 -0.07 19.27
CA ASP A 255 -16.59 -0.70 20.58
C ASP A 255 -16.36 -2.20 20.38
N ALA A 256 -15.10 -2.57 20.47
CA ALA A 256 -14.68 -3.92 20.87
C ALA A 256 -13.17 -3.95 21.09
#